data_66a9024b0a0b09c4de741bf91e9faa13
#
_entry.id   66a9024b0a0b09c4de741bf91e9faa13
#
_cell.length_a   1.000
_cell.length_b   1.000
_cell.length_c   1.000
_cell.angle_alpha   90.00
_cell.angle_beta   90.00
_cell.angle_gamma   90.00
#
_symmetry.space_group_name_H-M   'P 1'
#
loop_
_entity.id
_entity.type
_entity.pdbx_description
1 polymer ?
#
loop_
_entity_poly.entity_id
_entity_poly.type
_entity_poly.pdbx_seq_one_letter_code
_entity_poly.pdbx_strand_id
1 'polypeptide(L)' 'MSGIDEIKIEVAIAGRNYRLTVNKADEEKVIKAAEMLNDRIKSYKQTYDYRDYQDLLSMLCLQLATLNVKYESDAAYKD' A
#
# COMPACT_ATOMS: atom_id res chain seq x y z
N MET A 1 -10.91 8.27 22.88
CA MET A 1 -10.68 9.48 22.14
C MET A 1 -9.70 9.29 21.02
N SER A 2 -10.21 8.83 19.94
CA SER A 2 -9.39 8.48 18.80
C SER A 2 -8.71 9.69 18.17
N GLY A 3 -9.33 10.87 18.25
CA GLY A 3 -8.79 12.03 17.57
C GLY A 3 -7.49 12.56 18.12
N ILE A 4 -7.19 12.28 19.38
CA ILE A 4 -5.99 12.81 20.00
C ILE A 4 -4.75 12.02 19.66
N ASP A 5 -4.89 10.83 19.11
CA ASP A 5 -3.75 10.00 18.76
C ASP A 5 -3.38 10.09 17.29
N GLU A 6 -3.99 11.01 16.57
CA GLU A 6 -3.69 11.18 15.15
C GLU A 6 -2.45 12.04 14.97
N ILE A 7 -1.62 11.64 14.03
CA ILE A 7 -0.44 12.39 13.66
C ILE A 7 -0.40 12.56 12.15
N LYS A 8 0.39 13.53 11.72
CA LYS A 8 0.60 13.77 10.29
C LYS A 8 1.96 13.23 9.91
N ILE A 9 1.98 12.45 8.83
CA ILE A 9 3.23 11.90 8.30
C ILE A 9 3.31 12.22 6.81
N GLU A 10 4.50 12.10 6.27
CA GLU A 10 4.71 12.26 4.85
C GLU A 10 5.33 10.98 4.30
N VAL A 11 4.74 10.46 3.22
CA VAL A 11 5.26 9.26 2.56
C VAL A 11 5.46 9.55 1.09
N ALA A 12 6.48 8.92 0.52
CA ALA A 12 6.75 9.00 -0.91
C ALA A 12 6.22 7.73 -1.56
N ILE A 13 5.36 7.90 -2.56
CA ILE A 13 4.82 6.78 -3.33
C ILE A 13 4.94 7.13 -4.80
N ALA A 14 5.62 6.27 -5.55
CA ALA A 14 5.74 6.45 -6.99
C ALA A 14 6.35 7.81 -7.36
N GLY A 15 7.28 8.29 -6.56
CA GLY A 15 7.98 9.53 -6.83
C GLY A 15 7.26 10.79 -6.40
N ARG A 16 6.12 10.66 -5.72
CA ARG A 16 5.36 11.79 -5.22
C ARG A 16 5.25 11.71 -3.71
N ASN A 17 5.23 12.87 -3.07
CA ASN A 17 5.09 12.94 -1.62
C ASN A 17 3.64 13.21 -1.26
N TYR A 18 3.15 12.48 -0.27
CA TYR A 18 1.79 12.61 0.22
C TYR A 18 1.81 12.84 1.71
N ARG A 19 0.98 13.78 2.16
CA ARG A 19 0.80 14.04 3.58
C ARG A 19 -0.46 13.34 4.03
N LEU A 20 -0.30 12.51 5.05
CA LEU A 20 -1.39 11.67 5.54
C LEU A 20 -1.60 11.92 7.02
N THR A 21 -2.85 11.85 7.43
CA THR A 21 -3.21 11.84 8.85
C THR A 21 -3.50 10.40 9.21
N VAL A 22 -2.72 9.85 10.14
CA VAL A 22 -2.86 8.47 10.54
C VAL A 22 -2.91 8.37 12.05
N ASN A 23 -3.45 7.27 12.54
CA ASN A 23 -3.41 6.98 13.96
C ASN A 23 -1.96 6.69 14.33
N LYS A 24 -1.51 7.24 15.45
CA LYS A 24 -0.13 7.07 15.88
C LYS A 24 0.26 5.60 15.98
N ALA A 25 -0.67 4.76 16.39
CA ALA A 25 -0.41 3.32 16.51
C ALA A 25 -0.13 2.66 15.16
N ASP A 26 -0.57 3.28 14.07
CA ASP A 26 -0.40 2.74 12.72
C ASP A 26 0.77 3.34 11.96
N GLU A 27 1.49 4.27 12.56
CA GLU A 27 2.53 5.00 11.85
C GLU A 27 3.56 4.09 11.20
N GLU A 28 4.11 3.16 11.97
CA GLU A 28 5.13 2.25 11.43
C GLU A 28 4.58 1.37 10.32
N LYS A 29 3.35 0.93 10.47
CA LYS A 29 2.71 0.07 9.47
C LYS A 29 2.51 0.81 8.15
N VAL A 30 2.10 2.07 8.23
CA VAL A 30 1.88 2.87 7.03
C VAL A 30 3.20 3.15 6.32
N ILE A 31 4.24 3.49 7.07
CA ILE A 31 5.56 3.74 6.49
C ILE A 31 6.10 2.48 5.81
N LYS A 32 5.96 1.34 6.49
CA LYS A 32 6.41 0.08 5.94
C LYS A 32 5.62 -0.30 4.69
N ALA A 33 4.33 -0.03 4.71
CA ALA A 33 3.48 -0.30 3.54
C ALA A 33 3.90 0.55 2.35
N ALA A 34 4.25 1.82 2.57
CA ALA A 34 4.72 2.68 1.49
C ALA A 34 6.03 2.17 0.89
N GLU A 35 6.94 1.70 1.74
CA GLU A 35 8.20 1.13 1.26
C GLU A 35 7.95 -0.13 0.43
N MET A 36 7.10 -1.00 0.93
CA MET A 36 6.75 -2.23 0.21
C MET A 36 6.11 -1.90 -1.13
N LEU A 37 5.23 -0.92 -1.14
CA LEU A 37 4.56 -0.50 -2.37
C LEU A 37 5.56 -0.01 -3.40
N ASN A 38 6.51 0.82 -2.99
CA ASN A 38 7.53 1.33 -3.90
C ASN A 38 8.39 0.20 -4.46
N ASP A 39 8.72 -0.79 -3.65
CA ASP A 39 9.48 -1.95 -4.12
C ASP A 39 8.68 -2.74 -5.15
N ARG A 40 7.39 -2.90 -4.93
CA ARG A 40 6.54 -3.63 -5.88
C ARG A 40 6.36 -2.87 -7.18
N ILE A 41 6.24 -1.55 -7.11
CA ILE A 41 6.17 -0.72 -8.32
C ILE A 41 7.43 -0.92 -9.16
N LYS A 42 8.58 -0.89 -8.50
CA LYS A 42 9.86 -1.06 -9.18
C LYS A 42 9.94 -2.44 -9.85
N SER A 43 9.52 -3.47 -9.13
CA SER A 43 9.55 -4.83 -9.64
C SER A 43 8.61 -4.99 -10.83
N TYR A 44 7.43 -4.41 -10.76
CA TYR A 44 6.46 -4.50 -11.85
C TYR A 44 6.96 -3.79 -13.10
N LYS A 45 7.63 -2.64 -12.93
CA LYS A 45 8.20 -1.93 -14.08
C LYS A 45 9.19 -2.80 -14.85
N GLN A 46 9.91 -3.64 -14.15
CA GLN A 46 10.94 -4.47 -14.75
C GLN A 46 10.39 -5.76 -15.37
N THR A 47 9.25 -6.22 -14.87
CA THR A 47 8.74 -7.56 -15.19
C THR A 47 7.60 -7.54 -16.18
N TYR A 48 6.76 -6.52 -16.17
CA TYR A 48 5.53 -6.51 -16.94
C TYR A 48 5.51 -5.38 -17.95
N ASP A 49 4.90 -5.63 -19.11
CA ASP A 49 4.60 -4.59 -20.08
C ASP A 49 3.43 -3.77 -19.57
N TYR A 50 3.55 -2.46 -19.69
CA TYR A 50 2.47 -1.55 -19.33
C TYR A 50 2.48 -0.37 -20.29
N ARG A 51 1.29 0.21 -20.53
CA ARG A 51 1.16 1.30 -21.47
C ARG A 51 1.54 2.64 -20.86
N ASP A 52 1.13 2.85 -19.62
CA ASP A 52 1.43 4.08 -18.91
C ASP A 52 1.42 3.78 -17.42
N TYR A 53 1.70 4.80 -16.65
CA TYR A 53 1.83 4.62 -15.20
C TYR A 53 0.52 4.21 -14.55
N GLN A 54 -0.59 4.72 -15.05
CA GLN A 54 -1.90 4.33 -14.53
C GLN A 54 -2.14 2.84 -14.73
N ASP A 55 -1.77 2.33 -15.90
CA ASP A 55 -1.91 0.92 -16.20
C ASP A 55 -1.11 0.07 -15.21
N LEU A 56 0.14 0.48 -14.97
CA LEU A 56 1.02 -0.19 -14.03
C LEU A 56 0.42 -0.22 -12.62
N LEU A 57 -0.06 0.92 -12.15
CA LEU A 57 -0.62 1.01 -10.80
C LEU A 57 -1.92 0.23 -10.69
N SER A 58 -2.72 0.19 -11.75
CA SER A 58 -3.96 -0.59 -11.75
C SER A 58 -3.67 -2.07 -11.59
N MET A 59 -2.67 -2.58 -12.31
CA MET A 59 -2.27 -3.97 -12.19
C MET A 59 -1.78 -4.29 -10.78
N LEU A 60 -0.98 -3.39 -10.23
CA LEU A 60 -0.47 -3.59 -8.88
C LEU A 60 -1.59 -3.55 -7.86
N CYS A 61 -2.53 -2.63 -8.02
CA CYS A 61 -3.68 -2.55 -7.10
C CYS A 61 -4.50 -3.84 -7.14
N LEU A 62 -4.70 -4.39 -8.33
CA LEU A 62 -5.43 -5.65 -8.45
C LEU A 62 -4.69 -6.77 -7.72
N GLN A 63 -3.38 -6.83 -7.86
CA GLN A 63 -2.62 -7.85 -7.15
C GLN A 63 -2.75 -7.71 -5.64
N LEU A 64 -2.61 -6.50 -5.13
CA LEU A 64 -2.72 -6.28 -3.70
C LEU A 64 -4.11 -6.60 -3.18
N ALA A 65 -5.14 -6.22 -3.95
CA ALA A 65 -6.51 -6.54 -3.58
C ALA A 65 -6.73 -8.05 -3.57
N THR A 66 -6.16 -8.76 -4.54
CA THR A 66 -6.27 -10.22 -4.60
C THR A 66 -5.64 -10.87 -3.37
N LEU A 67 -4.47 -10.39 -2.98
CA LEU A 67 -3.80 -10.89 -1.78
C LEU A 67 -4.64 -10.63 -0.54
N ASN A 68 -5.27 -9.46 -0.48
CA ASN A 68 -6.11 -9.11 0.64
C ASN A 68 -7.32 -10.04 0.75
N VAL A 69 -7.96 -10.34 -0.38
CA VAL A 69 -9.09 -11.26 -0.41
C VAL A 69 -8.66 -12.65 0.04
N LYS A 70 -7.51 -13.11 -0.45
CA LYS A 70 -6.99 -14.41 -0.06
C LYS A 70 -6.72 -14.47 1.44
N TYR A 71 -6.14 -13.42 1.97
CA TYR A 71 -5.82 -13.36 3.39
C TYR A 71 -7.08 -13.40 4.23
N GLU A 72 -8.10 -12.67 3.83
CA GLU A 72 -9.37 -12.66 4.54
C GLU A 72 -10.04 -14.03 4.48
N SER A 73 -10.00 -14.69 3.33
CA SER A 73 -10.56 -16.03 3.19
C SER A 73 -9.85 -17.03 4.09
N ASP A 74 -8.51 -16.96 4.12
CA ASP A 74 -7.73 -17.86 4.95
C ASP A 74 -8.03 -17.64 6.43
N ALA A 75 -8.15 -16.38 6.82
CA ALA A 75 -8.47 -16.05 8.21
C ALA A 75 -9.85 -16.57 8.60
N ALA A 76 -10.84 -16.41 7.71
CA ALA A 76 -12.18 -16.92 7.96
C ALA A 76 -12.19 -18.44 8.02
N TYR A 77 -11.36 -19.06 7.23
CA TYR A 77 -11.31 -20.51 7.11
C TYR A 77 -10.73 -21.17 8.34
N LYS A 78 -9.87 -20.46 9.03
CA LYS A 78 -9.19 -21.01 10.20
C LYS A 78 -10.07 -21.08 11.43
N ASP A 79 -11.15 -20.38 11.43
CA ASP A 79 -12.08 -20.42 12.53
C ASP A 79 -13.01 -21.61 12.43
#